data_a6fa534d6b6d111891cbaec383f62106
#
_entry.id   a6fa534d6b6d111891cbaec383f62106
#
_cell.length_a   1.000
_cell.length_b   1.000
_cell.length_c   1.000
_cell.angle_alpha   90.00
_cell.angle_beta   90.00
_cell.angle_gamma   90.00
#
_symmetry.space_group_name_H-M   'P 1'
#
loop_
_entity.id
_entity.type
_entity.pdbx_description
1 polymer ?
#
loop_
_entity_poly.entity_id
_entity_poly.type
_entity_poly.pdbx_seq_one_letter_code
_entity_poly.pdbx_strand_id
1 'polypeptide(L)'
;MKDVGQRTAEMAALKHATPYIRLFKGKTFVVKVGGEAVETEAAIRGLLEQVHTLHQVGIPVVLVHGGGSESSRIARALGAEPRFVEGRRVTDAAALQVAAMVLNGTVNTRILAVARALGLPALGLSGIDAGLIQARRRPPVQLHGETVDYGFVGDVVSVSPGVITTLLDAGLVPVVSPLCADDAGTVLNVNADTIASALAVGLRAEKLILMTGAPGILERPSDPGTLVSYTDLAGLRRLRDQGCLVKGMLPKASAIESAVLGGVRRVHIISAELPDGLLTEVFTNEGVGTLVVEDVGVLSPAEQWMGAAVSRAAVLETAP
;
A
#
# COMPACT_ATOMS: atom_id res chain seq x y z
N MET A 1 35.52 10.38 15.00
CA MET A 1 35.46 8.97 15.44
C MET A 1 34.04 8.70 15.94
N LYS A 2 33.29 7.78 15.31
CA LYS A 2 31.98 7.36 15.87
C LYS A 2 32.22 6.70 17.23
N ASP A 3 31.38 7.01 18.21
CA ASP A 3 31.45 6.41 19.55
C ASP A 3 31.34 4.88 19.48
N VAL A 4 32.04 4.16 20.34
CA VAL A 4 32.00 2.70 20.43
C VAL A 4 30.57 2.21 20.71
N GLY A 5 29.79 2.93 21.53
CA GLY A 5 28.39 2.66 21.79
C GLY A 5 27.52 2.67 20.53
N GLN A 6 27.72 3.65 19.65
CA GLN A 6 26.98 3.74 18.38
C GLN A 6 27.29 2.56 17.44
N ARG A 7 28.56 2.14 17.35
CA ARG A 7 28.96 0.97 16.54
C ARG A 7 28.35 -0.32 17.08
N THR A 8 28.30 -0.47 18.38
CA THR A 8 27.68 -1.63 19.03
C THR A 8 26.18 -1.70 18.74
N ALA A 9 25.48 -0.57 18.79
CA ALA A 9 24.06 -0.48 18.45
C ALA A 9 23.79 -0.80 16.97
N GLU A 10 24.62 -0.26 16.04
CA GLU A 10 24.54 -0.57 14.61
C GLU A 10 24.70 -2.09 14.33
N MET A 11 25.65 -2.74 15.02
CA MET A 11 25.86 -4.19 14.87
C MET A 11 24.74 -5.02 15.52
N ALA A 12 24.18 -4.57 16.62
CA ALA A 12 23.02 -5.20 17.24
C ALA A 12 21.80 -5.14 16.35
N ALA A 13 21.51 -3.99 15.73
CA ALA A 13 20.42 -3.82 14.78
C ALA A 13 20.55 -4.78 13.58
N LEU A 14 21.75 -4.87 12.98
CA LEU A 14 22.02 -5.82 11.88
C LEU A 14 21.79 -7.28 12.30
N LYS A 15 22.29 -7.68 13.48
CA LYS A 15 22.06 -9.03 14.01
C LYS A 15 20.57 -9.30 14.24
N HIS A 16 19.83 -8.30 14.70
CA HIS A 16 18.39 -8.40 14.93
C HIS A 16 17.60 -8.57 13.62
N ALA A 17 17.98 -7.87 12.55
CA ALA A 17 17.35 -7.98 11.23
C ALA A 17 17.65 -9.32 10.52
N THR A 18 18.75 -9.98 10.83
CA THR A 18 19.22 -11.19 10.12
C THR A 18 18.20 -12.35 10.06
N PRO A 19 17.47 -12.71 11.13
CA PRO A 19 16.42 -13.74 11.08
C PRO A 19 15.31 -13.41 10.09
N TYR A 20 14.89 -12.14 10.03
CA TYR A 20 13.84 -11.66 9.11
C TYR A 20 14.31 -11.67 7.66
N ILE A 21 15.56 -11.25 7.40
CA ILE A 21 16.17 -11.34 6.06
C ILE A 21 16.14 -12.79 5.59
N ARG A 22 16.54 -13.75 6.44
CA ARG A 22 16.50 -15.18 6.11
C ARG A 22 15.07 -15.66 5.85
N LEU A 23 14.10 -15.21 6.63
CA LEU A 23 12.70 -15.61 6.52
C LEU A 23 12.06 -15.09 5.22
N PHE A 24 12.39 -13.85 4.80
CA PHE A 24 11.73 -13.17 3.70
C PHE A 24 12.52 -13.15 2.38
N LYS A 25 13.78 -13.58 2.38
CA LYS A 25 14.58 -13.67 1.15
C LYS A 25 13.88 -14.51 0.09
N GLY A 26 13.72 -13.94 -1.12
CA GLY A 26 13.02 -14.55 -2.25
C GLY A 26 11.50 -14.50 -2.17
N LYS A 27 10.92 -13.92 -1.11
CA LYS A 27 9.47 -13.78 -0.97
C LYS A 27 9.01 -12.42 -1.43
N THR A 28 8.03 -12.39 -2.34
CA THR A 28 7.53 -11.14 -2.93
C THR A 28 6.71 -10.35 -1.93
N PHE A 29 7.01 -9.04 -1.86
CA PHE A 29 6.21 -8.06 -1.15
C PHE A 29 5.55 -7.12 -2.15
N VAL A 30 4.28 -6.79 -1.93
CA VAL A 30 3.60 -5.70 -2.63
C VAL A 30 3.49 -4.52 -1.67
N VAL A 31 4.09 -3.40 -2.05
CA VAL A 31 4.07 -2.15 -1.27
C VAL A 31 3.23 -1.14 -2.02
N LYS A 32 2.15 -0.69 -1.42
CA LYS A 32 1.31 0.39 -1.98
C LYS A 32 1.56 1.68 -1.23
N VAL A 33 1.78 2.76 -1.97
CA VAL A 33 1.98 4.09 -1.40
C VAL A 33 0.85 5.05 -1.80
N GLY A 34 0.38 5.82 -0.84
CA GLY A 34 -0.61 6.89 -1.04
C GLY A 34 -0.04 8.06 -1.86
N GLY A 35 -0.93 8.96 -2.30
CA GLY A 35 -0.52 10.13 -3.06
C GLY A 35 0.48 11.02 -2.32
N GLU A 36 0.30 11.21 -1.03
CA GLU A 36 1.17 12.05 -0.18
C GLU A 36 2.64 11.58 -0.16
N ALA A 37 2.87 10.27 -0.11
CA ALA A 37 4.21 9.67 -0.14
C ALA A 37 4.96 9.86 -1.48
N VAL A 38 4.28 10.34 -2.52
CA VAL A 38 4.86 10.57 -3.86
C VAL A 38 4.70 12.02 -4.34
N GLU A 39 4.35 12.94 -3.45
CA GLU A 39 4.18 14.36 -3.78
C GLU A 39 5.51 15.10 -3.92
N THR A 40 6.48 14.80 -3.07
CA THR A 40 7.77 15.46 -3.05
C THR A 40 8.91 14.50 -3.38
N GLU A 41 9.99 15.02 -3.96
CA GLU A 41 11.20 14.23 -4.23
C GLU A 41 11.80 13.64 -2.95
N ALA A 42 11.76 14.38 -1.84
CA ALA A 42 12.29 13.92 -0.56
C ALA A 42 11.48 12.72 -0.02
N ALA A 43 10.15 12.76 -0.09
CA ALA A 43 9.29 11.64 0.33
C ALA A 43 9.52 10.39 -0.55
N ILE A 44 9.60 10.58 -1.88
CA ILE A 44 9.92 9.49 -2.82
C ILE A 44 11.29 8.90 -2.50
N ARG A 45 12.31 9.73 -2.25
CA ARG A 45 13.65 9.28 -1.92
C ARG A 45 13.67 8.42 -0.65
N GLY A 46 13.09 8.90 0.46
CA GLY A 46 13.03 8.17 1.71
C GLY A 46 12.30 6.82 1.59
N LEU A 47 11.22 6.78 0.78
CA LEU A 47 10.54 5.52 0.45
C LEU A 47 11.44 4.57 -0.35
N LEU A 48 12.07 5.08 -1.44
CA LEU A 48 12.85 4.23 -2.34
C LEU A 48 14.18 3.75 -1.72
N GLU A 49 14.76 4.47 -0.77
CA GLU A 49 15.88 3.99 0.03
C GLU A 49 15.52 2.75 0.84
N GLN A 50 14.32 2.72 1.41
CA GLN A 50 13.80 1.55 2.13
C GLN A 50 13.50 0.38 1.16
N VAL A 51 12.85 0.65 0.03
CA VAL A 51 12.61 -0.37 -1.02
C VAL A 51 13.93 -0.91 -1.56
N HIS A 52 14.93 -0.05 -1.76
CA HIS A 52 16.26 -0.45 -2.20
C HIS A 52 16.93 -1.37 -1.17
N THR A 53 16.82 -1.07 0.12
CA THR A 53 17.32 -1.94 1.19
C THR A 53 16.68 -3.32 1.15
N LEU A 54 15.34 -3.41 0.99
CA LEU A 54 14.64 -4.70 0.84
C LEU A 54 15.15 -5.45 -0.39
N HIS A 55 15.26 -4.77 -1.52
CA HIS A 55 15.76 -5.35 -2.77
C HIS A 55 17.19 -5.89 -2.61
N GLN A 56 18.09 -5.14 -1.99
CA GLN A 56 19.50 -5.55 -1.77
C GLN A 56 19.64 -6.79 -0.86
N VAL A 57 18.75 -6.97 0.11
CA VAL A 57 18.75 -8.18 0.95
C VAL A 57 18.00 -9.35 0.31
N GLY A 58 17.58 -9.22 -0.95
CA GLY A 58 16.96 -10.27 -1.75
C GLY A 58 15.48 -10.48 -1.49
N ILE A 59 14.76 -9.44 -1.06
CA ILE A 59 13.30 -9.42 -0.94
C ILE A 59 12.74 -8.73 -2.20
N PRO A 60 12.09 -9.45 -3.13
CA PRO A 60 11.48 -8.87 -4.33
C PRO A 60 10.33 -7.95 -3.95
N VAL A 61 10.31 -6.72 -4.49
CA VAL A 61 9.28 -5.72 -4.19
C VAL A 61 8.56 -5.29 -5.46
N VAL A 62 7.23 -5.26 -5.41
CA VAL A 62 6.36 -4.58 -6.39
C VAL A 62 5.82 -3.33 -5.73
N LEU A 63 6.12 -2.17 -6.30
CA LEU A 63 5.62 -0.89 -5.81
C LEU A 63 4.36 -0.49 -6.57
N VAL A 64 3.27 -0.21 -5.87
CA VAL A 64 2.02 0.34 -6.45
C VAL A 64 1.84 1.75 -5.93
N HIS A 65 1.74 2.74 -6.81
CA HIS A 65 1.55 4.11 -6.38
C HIS A 65 0.14 4.64 -6.67
N GLY A 66 -0.30 5.58 -5.85
CA GLY A 66 -1.46 6.43 -6.14
C GLY A 66 -1.02 7.74 -6.82
N GLY A 67 -1.87 8.74 -6.77
CA GLY A 67 -1.63 10.07 -7.35
C GLY A 67 -2.89 10.93 -7.34
N GLY A 68 -3.79 10.66 -6.39
CA GLY A 68 -5.09 11.35 -6.31
C GLY A 68 -4.97 12.85 -6.03
N SER A 69 -4.09 13.26 -5.12
CA SER A 69 -3.80 14.66 -4.81
C SER A 69 -3.21 15.40 -6.01
N GLU A 70 -2.18 14.82 -6.63
CA GLU A 70 -1.54 15.38 -7.83
C GLU A 70 -2.52 15.48 -9.01
N SER A 71 -3.34 14.43 -9.23
CA SER A 71 -4.40 14.47 -10.25
C SER A 71 -5.42 15.58 -9.98
N SER A 72 -5.78 15.82 -8.71
CA SER A 72 -6.67 16.92 -8.33
C SER A 72 -6.03 18.28 -8.57
N ARG A 73 -4.76 18.41 -8.23
CA ARG A 73 -4.00 19.65 -8.45
C ARG A 73 -3.91 20.01 -9.93
N ILE A 74 -3.55 19.02 -10.77
CA ILE A 74 -3.43 19.24 -12.22
C ILE A 74 -4.82 19.48 -12.86
N ALA A 75 -5.87 18.76 -12.45
CA ALA A 75 -7.23 19.00 -12.94
C ALA A 75 -7.64 20.46 -12.70
N ARG A 76 -7.46 20.98 -11.47
CA ARG A 76 -7.77 22.39 -11.17
C ARG A 76 -6.94 23.38 -11.99
N ALA A 77 -5.66 23.11 -12.19
CA ALA A 77 -4.79 23.94 -13.03
C ALA A 77 -5.26 23.99 -14.51
N LEU A 78 -5.96 22.94 -14.97
CA LEU A 78 -6.58 22.85 -16.29
C LEU A 78 -8.05 23.35 -16.30
N GLY A 79 -8.52 23.93 -15.20
CA GLY A 79 -9.88 24.50 -15.11
C GLY A 79 -10.98 23.47 -14.83
N ALA A 80 -10.65 22.25 -14.40
CA ALA A 80 -11.61 21.20 -14.08
C ALA A 80 -11.67 20.96 -12.57
N GLU A 81 -12.88 20.95 -11.99
CA GLU A 81 -13.07 20.63 -10.57
C GLU A 81 -13.27 19.11 -10.37
N PRO A 82 -12.40 18.44 -9.59
CA PRO A 82 -12.55 17.02 -9.30
C PRO A 82 -13.82 16.74 -8.49
N ARG A 83 -14.65 15.84 -8.99
CA ARG A 83 -15.87 15.39 -8.29
C ARG A 83 -15.61 14.09 -7.53
N PHE A 84 -16.09 14.02 -6.29
CA PHE A 84 -16.02 12.82 -5.45
C PHE A 84 -17.40 12.44 -4.92
N VAL A 85 -17.69 11.14 -4.87
CA VAL A 85 -18.88 10.57 -4.24
C VAL A 85 -18.43 9.43 -3.34
N GLU A 86 -18.80 9.45 -2.07
CA GLU A 86 -18.36 8.46 -1.05
C GLU A 86 -16.83 8.22 -1.04
N GLY A 87 -16.06 9.31 -1.17
CA GLY A 87 -14.59 9.25 -1.19
C GLY A 87 -13.98 8.69 -2.48
N ARG A 88 -14.79 8.34 -3.48
CA ARG A 88 -14.35 7.86 -4.80
C ARG A 88 -14.46 8.96 -5.84
N ARG A 89 -13.43 9.12 -6.67
CA ARG A 89 -13.42 10.08 -7.76
C ARG A 89 -14.40 9.65 -8.85
N VAL A 90 -15.27 10.54 -9.29
CA VAL A 90 -15.98 10.40 -10.54
C VAL A 90 -15.01 10.75 -11.67
N THR A 91 -14.87 9.86 -12.65
CA THR A 91 -13.87 9.99 -13.72
C THR A 91 -14.59 10.09 -15.06
N ASP A 92 -14.90 11.30 -15.49
CA ASP A 92 -15.35 11.57 -16.87
C ASP A 92 -14.16 11.50 -17.86
N ALA A 93 -14.40 11.77 -19.14
CA ALA A 93 -13.37 11.69 -20.17
C ALA A 93 -12.20 12.66 -19.92
N ALA A 94 -12.47 13.88 -19.45
CA ALA A 94 -11.44 14.88 -19.13
C ALA A 94 -10.64 14.46 -17.90
N ALA A 95 -11.31 13.99 -16.84
CA ALA A 95 -10.66 13.47 -15.64
C ALA A 95 -9.81 12.21 -15.93
N LEU A 96 -10.23 11.36 -16.87
CA LEU A 96 -9.45 10.21 -17.33
C LEU A 96 -8.16 10.64 -18.03
N GLN A 97 -8.22 11.63 -18.90
CA GLN A 97 -7.02 12.18 -19.57
C GLN A 97 -6.04 12.74 -18.54
N VAL A 98 -6.53 13.50 -17.55
CA VAL A 98 -5.70 13.99 -16.46
C VAL A 98 -5.10 12.83 -15.66
N ALA A 99 -5.89 11.82 -15.33
CA ALA A 99 -5.38 10.62 -14.61
C ALA A 99 -4.27 9.92 -15.41
N ALA A 100 -4.43 9.75 -16.73
CA ALA A 100 -3.41 9.13 -17.57
C ALA A 100 -2.12 9.95 -17.60
N MET A 101 -2.19 11.26 -17.81
CA MET A 101 -1.03 12.15 -17.80
C MET A 101 -0.31 12.15 -16.45
N VAL A 102 -1.07 12.18 -15.36
CA VAL A 102 -0.50 12.29 -14.00
C VAL A 102 0.05 10.95 -13.52
N LEU A 103 -0.73 9.89 -13.62
CA LEU A 103 -0.33 8.60 -13.03
C LEU A 103 0.84 7.97 -13.79
N ASN A 104 0.74 7.84 -15.12
CA ASN A 104 1.79 7.24 -15.93
C ASN A 104 2.92 8.23 -16.26
N GLY A 105 2.56 9.48 -16.56
CA GLY A 105 3.54 10.51 -16.95
C GLY A 105 4.25 11.12 -15.75
N THR A 106 3.53 11.86 -14.90
CA THR A 106 4.17 12.68 -13.86
C THR A 106 4.66 11.85 -12.69
N VAL A 107 3.79 11.07 -12.05
CA VAL A 107 4.11 10.39 -10.80
C VAL A 107 5.04 9.21 -11.06
N ASN A 108 4.70 8.33 -11.99
CA ASN A 108 5.52 7.17 -12.32
C ASN A 108 6.93 7.59 -12.77
N THR A 109 7.03 8.55 -13.69
CA THR A 109 8.32 9.07 -14.19
C THR A 109 9.15 9.68 -13.07
N ARG A 110 8.54 10.44 -12.14
CA ARG A 110 9.23 11.02 -10.97
C ARG A 110 9.80 9.93 -10.06
N ILE A 111 9.05 8.89 -9.78
CA ILE A 111 9.51 7.74 -8.99
C ILE A 111 10.69 7.07 -9.67
N LEU A 112 10.62 6.81 -10.98
CA LEU A 112 11.70 6.18 -11.74
C LEU A 112 12.97 7.03 -11.81
N ALA A 113 12.84 8.36 -11.92
CA ALA A 113 13.98 9.26 -11.91
C ALA A 113 14.74 9.21 -10.56
N VAL A 114 14.02 9.19 -9.45
CA VAL A 114 14.62 9.04 -8.11
C VAL A 114 15.21 7.64 -7.93
N ALA A 115 14.53 6.58 -8.38
CA ALA A 115 15.04 5.22 -8.35
C ALA A 115 16.37 5.10 -9.09
N ARG A 116 16.46 5.69 -10.29
CA ARG A 116 17.71 5.76 -11.07
C ARG A 116 18.83 6.45 -10.30
N ALA A 117 18.53 7.57 -9.64
CA ALA A 117 19.52 8.32 -8.85
C ALA A 117 20.04 7.52 -7.63
N LEU A 118 19.23 6.60 -7.10
CA LEU A 118 19.59 5.68 -6.01
C LEU A 118 20.25 4.38 -6.50
N GLY A 119 20.32 4.13 -7.83
CA GLY A 119 20.82 2.87 -8.37
C GLY A 119 19.83 1.70 -8.20
N LEU A 120 18.55 1.99 -7.88
CA LEU A 120 17.49 0.97 -7.81
C LEU A 120 17.02 0.63 -9.22
N PRO A 121 17.11 -0.65 -9.67
CA PRO A 121 16.72 -1.05 -11.02
C PRO A 121 15.19 -1.15 -11.14
N ALA A 122 14.52 -0.01 -11.27
CA ALA A 122 13.06 0.09 -11.33
C ALA A 122 12.55 0.22 -12.76
N LEU A 123 11.37 -0.34 -13.03
CA LEU A 123 10.66 -0.25 -14.32
C LEU A 123 9.21 0.14 -14.07
N GLY A 124 8.74 1.19 -14.76
CA GLY A 124 7.37 1.70 -14.66
C GLY A 124 6.44 1.01 -15.64
N LEU A 125 5.25 0.68 -15.17
CA LEU A 125 4.15 0.13 -15.97
C LEU A 125 2.79 0.46 -15.35
N SER A 126 1.74 0.18 -16.07
CA SER A 126 0.35 0.26 -15.62
C SER A 126 -0.32 -1.11 -15.67
N GLY A 127 -1.52 -1.22 -15.18
CA GLY A 127 -2.32 -2.43 -15.34
C GLY A 127 -2.64 -2.79 -16.80
N ILE A 128 -2.47 -1.83 -17.73
CA ILE A 128 -2.71 -2.04 -19.18
C ILE A 128 -1.58 -2.85 -19.80
N ASP A 129 -0.33 -2.61 -19.35
CA ASP A 129 0.86 -3.15 -19.98
C ASP A 129 0.87 -4.68 -19.95
N ALA A 130 1.06 -5.29 -21.13
CA ALA A 130 1.02 -6.73 -21.32
C ALA A 130 -0.25 -7.43 -20.77
N GLY A 131 -1.38 -6.72 -20.68
CA GLY A 131 -2.62 -7.26 -20.12
C GLY A 131 -2.50 -7.64 -18.64
N LEU A 132 -1.64 -6.94 -17.89
CA LEU A 132 -1.35 -7.24 -16.49
C LEU A 132 -2.61 -7.29 -15.63
N ILE A 133 -3.52 -6.33 -15.79
CA ILE A 133 -4.78 -6.26 -15.04
C ILE A 133 -5.93 -5.97 -16.00
N GLN A 134 -6.80 -6.95 -16.15
CA GLN A 134 -8.07 -6.77 -16.81
C GLN A 134 -9.06 -6.10 -15.86
N ALA A 135 -9.72 -5.05 -16.32
CA ALA A 135 -10.75 -4.37 -15.57
C ALA A 135 -12.06 -4.33 -16.38
N ARG A 136 -13.17 -4.05 -15.71
CA ARG A 136 -14.44 -3.71 -16.33
C ARG A 136 -14.91 -2.38 -15.81
N ARG A 137 -15.61 -1.60 -16.64
CA ARG A 137 -16.24 -0.37 -16.19
C ARG A 137 -17.22 -0.68 -15.04
N ARG A 138 -17.12 0.08 -13.96
CA ARG A 138 -18.04 -0.03 -12.84
C ARG A 138 -19.45 0.34 -13.28
N PRO A 139 -20.46 -0.50 -13.04
CA PRO A 139 -21.84 -0.15 -13.31
C PRO A 139 -22.29 0.99 -12.37
N PRO A 140 -23.28 1.79 -12.76
CA PRO A 140 -23.92 2.75 -11.87
C PRO A 140 -24.46 2.07 -10.62
N VAL A 141 -24.31 2.73 -9.46
CA VAL A 141 -24.74 2.21 -8.15
C VAL A 141 -25.82 3.09 -7.54
N GLN A 142 -26.72 2.51 -6.76
CA GLN A 142 -27.72 3.25 -5.98
C GLN A 142 -27.10 3.68 -4.66
N LEU A 143 -27.02 4.97 -4.40
CA LEU A 143 -26.52 5.55 -3.16
C LEU A 143 -27.51 6.59 -2.65
N HIS A 144 -28.00 6.42 -1.43
CA HIS A 144 -28.96 7.36 -0.81
C HIS A 144 -30.17 7.72 -1.67
N GLY A 145 -30.65 6.77 -2.50
CA GLY A 145 -31.80 6.94 -3.38
C GLY A 145 -31.48 7.58 -4.75
N GLU A 146 -30.20 7.92 -4.99
CA GLU A 146 -29.74 8.45 -6.28
C GLU A 146 -28.90 7.43 -7.04
N THR A 147 -28.98 7.44 -8.37
CA THR A 147 -28.10 6.63 -9.23
C THR A 147 -26.81 7.40 -9.51
N VAL A 148 -25.68 6.84 -9.07
CA VAL A 148 -24.35 7.41 -9.28
C VAL A 148 -23.61 6.60 -10.34
N ASP A 149 -23.29 7.24 -11.47
CA ASP A 149 -22.32 6.74 -12.46
C ASP A 149 -20.96 7.37 -12.18
N TYR A 150 -19.98 6.51 -11.89
CA TYR A 150 -18.60 6.94 -11.65
C TYR A 150 -17.81 7.19 -12.94
N GLY A 151 -18.40 6.98 -14.13
CA GLY A 151 -17.75 7.17 -15.42
C GLY A 151 -16.70 6.10 -15.74
N PHE A 152 -15.50 6.51 -16.09
CA PHE A 152 -14.37 5.61 -16.44
C PHE A 152 -13.64 5.06 -15.21
N VAL A 153 -14.39 4.68 -14.21
CA VAL A 153 -13.86 3.94 -13.04
C VAL A 153 -13.98 2.44 -13.31
N GLY A 154 -12.90 1.70 -13.03
CA GLY A 154 -12.85 0.27 -13.24
C GLY A 154 -12.92 -0.56 -11.94
N ASP A 155 -13.46 -1.77 -12.08
CA ASP A 155 -13.33 -2.86 -11.11
C ASP A 155 -12.41 -3.93 -11.70
N VAL A 156 -11.46 -4.44 -10.91
CA VAL A 156 -10.54 -5.50 -11.35
C VAL A 156 -11.32 -6.80 -11.60
N VAL A 157 -11.08 -7.41 -12.74
CA VAL A 157 -11.65 -8.72 -13.13
C VAL A 157 -10.65 -9.83 -12.91
N SER A 158 -9.42 -9.65 -13.41
CA SER A 158 -8.36 -10.64 -13.30
C SER A 158 -6.98 -9.98 -13.34
N VAL A 159 -5.97 -10.73 -12.88
CA VAL A 159 -4.56 -10.36 -12.94
C VAL A 159 -3.79 -11.44 -13.68
N SER A 160 -2.96 -11.04 -14.64
CA SER A 160 -2.00 -11.90 -15.36
C SER A 160 -0.59 -11.59 -14.86
N PRO A 161 -0.10 -12.23 -13.79
CA PRO A 161 1.10 -11.80 -13.08
C PRO A 161 2.41 -12.10 -13.83
N GLY A 162 2.37 -12.78 -14.98
CA GLY A 162 3.55 -13.27 -15.69
C GLY A 162 4.60 -12.20 -16.00
N VAL A 163 4.17 -11.01 -16.46
CA VAL A 163 5.10 -9.92 -16.73
C VAL A 163 5.81 -9.44 -15.46
N ILE A 164 5.08 -9.33 -14.33
CA ILE A 164 5.68 -8.93 -13.05
C ILE A 164 6.67 -9.98 -12.56
N THR A 165 6.30 -11.26 -12.63
CA THR A 165 7.20 -12.38 -12.26
C THR A 165 8.49 -12.33 -13.08
N THR A 166 8.39 -12.17 -14.40
CA THR A 166 9.57 -12.04 -15.28
C THR A 166 10.47 -10.86 -14.87
N LEU A 167 9.89 -9.71 -14.53
CA LEU A 167 10.65 -8.54 -14.09
C LEU A 167 11.34 -8.78 -12.73
N LEU A 168 10.64 -9.40 -11.79
CA LEU A 168 11.21 -9.75 -10.48
C LEU A 168 12.35 -10.76 -10.62
N ASP A 169 12.19 -11.78 -11.46
CA ASP A 169 13.23 -12.80 -11.75
C ASP A 169 14.46 -12.17 -12.42
N ALA A 170 14.26 -11.09 -13.20
CA ALA A 170 15.34 -10.31 -13.78
C ALA A 170 16.00 -9.33 -12.76
N GLY A 171 15.56 -9.33 -11.50
CA GLY A 171 16.09 -8.44 -10.47
C GLY A 171 15.60 -7.00 -10.59
N LEU A 172 14.48 -6.75 -11.28
CA LEU A 172 13.89 -5.42 -11.43
C LEU A 172 12.80 -5.17 -10.38
N VAL A 173 12.57 -3.90 -10.06
CA VAL A 173 11.49 -3.46 -9.18
C VAL A 173 10.36 -2.85 -10.03
N PRO A 174 9.23 -3.57 -10.24
CA PRO A 174 8.09 -3.03 -10.96
C PRO A 174 7.41 -1.90 -10.18
N VAL A 175 7.15 -0.76 -10.85
CA VAL A 175 6.44 0.40 -10.30
C VAL A 175 5.13 0.56 -11.07
N VAL A 176 4.01 0.16 -10.46
CA VAL A 176 2.72 0.01 -11.12
C VAL A 176 1.81 1.19 -10.83
N SER A 177 1.30 1.83 -11.88
CA SER A 177 0.25 2.85 -11.79
C SER A 177 -1.15 2.23 -11.89
N PRO A 178 -2.18 2.86 -11.29
CA PRO A 178 -3.51 2.26 -11.20
C PRO A 178 -4.42 2.55 -12.42
N LEU A 179 -3.86 2.50 -13.63
CA LEU A 179 -4.61 2.53 -14.88
C LEU A 179 -4.75 1.13 -15.43
N CYS A 180 -5.95 0.74 -15.83
CA CYS A 180 -6.26 -0.56 -16.42
C CYS A 180 -7.05 -0.38 -17.71
N ALA A 181 -7.35 -1.46 -18.41
CA ALA A 181 -8.27 -1.44 -19.54
C ALA A 181 -9.27 -2.61 -19.45
N ASP A 182 -10.39 -2.45 -20.16
CA ASP A 182 -11.32 -3.53 -20.44
C ASP A 182 -10.92 -4.30 -21.74
N ASP A 183 -11.68 -5.33 -22.07
CA ASP A 183 -11.43 -6.16 -23.27
C ASP A 183 -11.55 -5.35 -24.59
N ALA A 184 -12.28 -4.25 -24.59
CA ALA A 184 -12.41 -3.37 -25.74
C ALA A 184 -11.27 -2.33 -25.85
N GLY A 185 -10.33 -2.33 -24.89
CA GLY A 185 -9.25 -1.37 -24.80
C GLY A 185 -9.67 -0.03 -24.19
N THR A 186 -10.84 0.04 -23.55
CA THR A 186 -11.26 1.26 -22.84
C THR A 186 -10.42 1.44 -21.58
N VAL A 187 -9.70 2.55 -21.48
CA VAL A 187 -8.89 2.87 -20.30
C VAL A 187 -9.79 3.19 -19.11
N LEU A 188 -9.46 2.65 -17.97
CA LEU A 188 -10.21 2.77 -16.72
C LEU A 188 -9.27 3.18 -15.57
N ASN A 189 -9.73 4.15 -14.77
CA ASN A 189 -9.05 4.53 -13.52
C ASN A 189 -9.52 3.61 -12.40
N VAL A 190 -8.58 2.90 -11.78
CA VAL A 190 -8.86 1.95 -10.68
C VAL A 190 -8.24 2.47 -9.38
N ASN A 191 -8.82 2.12 -8.24
CA ASN A 191 -8.26 2.47 -6.95
C ASN A 191 -6.93 1.73 -6.72
N ALA A 192 -5.88 2.43 -6.32
CA ALA A 192 -4.54 1.86 -6.13
C ALA A 192 -4.47 0.80 -5.02
N ASP A 193 -5.31 0.90 -3.97
CA ASP A 193 -5.38 -0.14 -2.93
C ASP A 193 -5.98 -1.43 -3.52
N THR A 194 -6.99 -1.31 -4.41
CA THR A 194 -7.58 -2.44 -5.14
C THR A 194 -6.56 -3.10 -6.08
N ILE A 195 -5.78 -2.31 -6.81
CA ILE A 195 -4.68 -2.80 -7.67
C ILE A 195 -3.65 -3.57 -6.84
N ALA A 196 -3.20 -2.98 -5.73
CA ALA A 196 -2.20 -3.60 -4.86
C ALA A 196 -2.70 -4.92 -4.26
N SER A 197 -3.96 -4.95 -3.81
CA SER A 197 -4.62 -6.17 -3.32
C SER A 197 -4.66 -7.26 -4.41
N ALA A 198 -5.13 -6.92 -5.61
CA ALA A 198 -5.24 -7.86 -6.71
C ALA A 198 -3.86 -8.41 -7.16
N LEU A 199 -2.84 -7.53 -7.23
CA LEU A 199 -1.47 -7.94 -7.52
C LEU A 199 -0.90 -8.83 -6.42
N ALA A 200 -1.12 -8.51 -5.15
CA ALA A 200 -0.65 -9.32 -4.03
C ALA A 200 -1.24 -10.73 -4.07
N VAL A 201 -2.53 -10.86 -4.37
CA VAL A 201 -3.20 -12.15 -4.55
C VAL A 201 -2.65 -12.89 -5.77
N GLY A 202 -2.59 -12.25 -6.94
CA GLY A 202 -2.12 -12.85 -8.19
C GLY A 202 -0.66 -13.33 -8.12
N LEU A 203 0.19 -12.62 -7.40
CA LEU A 203 1.61 -12.94 -7.17
C LEU A 203 1.82 -13.90 -5.99
N ARG A 204 0.78 -14.26 -5.23
CA ARG A 204 0.89 -14.98 -3.96
C ARG A 204 1.91 -14.31 -3.03
N ALA A 205 1.81 -12.99 -2.90
CA ALA A 205 2.75 -12.21 -2.11
C ALA A 205 2.74 -12.64 -0.64
N GLU A 206 3.90 -12.68 -0.02
CA GLU A 206 4.04 -12.96 1.43
C GLU A 206 3.44 -11.83 2.26
N LYS A 207 3.62 -10.57 1.81
CA LYS A 207 3.07 -9.39 2.48
C LYS A 207 2.47 -8.42 1.47
N LEU A 208 1.35 -7.81 1.86
CA LEU A 208 0.84 -6.57 1.28
C LEU A 208 1.02 -5.46 2.32
N ILE A 209 1.73 -4.39 1.97
CA ILE A 209 2.00 -3.26 2.85
C ILE A 209 1.36 -2.02 2.26
N LEU A 210 0.38 -1.44 2.96
CA LEU A 210 -0.35 -0.25 2.56
C LEU A 210 0.19 0.95 3.35
N MET A 211 1.02 1.77 2.72
CA MET A 211 1.53 3.01 3.30
C MET A 211 0.53 4.14 3.07
N THR A 212 0.19 4.86 4.13
CA THR A 212 -0.88 5.87 4.17
C THR A 212 -0.50 7.03 5.08
N GLY A 213 -1.22 8.16 5.04
CA GLY A 213 -1.04 9.28 5.97
C GLY A 213 -1.49 8.98 7.42
N ALA A 214 -2.23 7.87 7.64
CA ALA A 214 -2.60 7.45 8.98
C ALA A 214 -1.58 6.44 9.54
N PRO A 215 -1.38 6.37 10.87
CA PRO A 215 -0.44 5.43 11.49
C PRO A 215 -0.85 3.95 11.32
N GLY A 216 -2.13 3.71 11.09
CA GLY A 216 -2.75 2.39 10.95
C GLY A 216 -4.26 2.53 11.10
N ILE A 217 -4.93 1.49 11.56
CA ILE A 217 -6.34 1.52 11.95
C ILE A 217 -6.44 2.02 13.39
N LEU A 218 -7.30 3.01 13.62
CA LEU A 218 -7.55 3.57 14.96
C LEU A 218 -8.94 3.15 15.44
N GLU A 219 -9.09 2.77 16.71
CA GLU A 219 -10.41 2.56 17.31
C GLU A 219 -11.19 3.87 17.40
N ARG A 220 -10.51 4.97 17.68
CA ARG A 220 -11.04 6.33 17.63
C ARG A 220 -10.27 7.14 16.57
N PRO A 221 -10.89 7.47 15.42
CA PRO A 221 -10.20 8.12 14.30
C PRO A 221 -9.48 9.44 14.62
N SER A 222 -9.87 10.12 15.69
CA SER A 222 -9.26 11.39 16.15
C SER A 222 -8.14 11.20 17.19
N ASP A 223 -7.88 9.96 17.64
CA ASP A 223 -6.95 9.68 18.73
C ASP A 223 -5.87 8.67 18.28
N PRO A 224 -4.67 9.16 17.93
CA PRO A 224 -3.56 8.28 17.52
C PRO A 224 -3.14 7.24 18.56
N GLY A 225 -3.41 7.49 19.87
CA GLY A 225 -3.15 6.56 20.96
C GLY A 225 -4.02 5.31 20.94
N THR A 226 -5.00 5.23 20.02
CA THR A 226 -5.89 4.07 19.88
C THR A 226 -5.56 3.20 18.67
N LEU A 227 -4.29 3.14 18.33
CA LEU A 227 -3.80 2.30 17.23
C LEU A 227 -4.07 0.81 17.53
N VAL A 228 -4.75 0.16 16.59
CA VAL A 228 -4.96 -1.28 16.61
C VAL A 228 -3.72 -1.94 16.02
N SER A 229 -2.86 -2.51 16.86
CA SER A 229 -1.59 -3.11 16.41
C SER A 229 -1.80 -4.34 15.53
N TYR A 230 -2.82 -5.17 15.81
CA TYR A 230 -3.19 -6.29 14.96
C TYR A 230 -4.70 -6.61 15.08
N THR A 231 -5.26 -7.17 14.02
CA THR A 231 -6.65 -7.62 13.97
C THR A 231 -6.82 -8.73 12.94
N ASP A 232 -7.96 -9.42 12.98
CA ASP A 232 -8.40 -10.34 11.95
C ASP A 232 -9.55 -9.77 11.11
N LEU A 233 -10.06 -10.55 10.16
CA LEU A 233 -11.20 -10.14 9.34
C LEU A 233 -12.45 -9.88 10.17
N ALA A 234 -12.67 -10.63 11.26
CA ALA A 234 -13.80 -10.43 12.14
C ALA A 234 -13.67 -9.10 12.90
N GLY A 235 -12.47 -8.80 13.41
CA GLY A 235 -12.16 -7.53 14.06
C GLY A 235 -12.27 -6.33 13.09
N LEU A 236 -11.78 -6.49 11.86
CA LEU A 236 -11.90 -5.46 10.82
C LEU A 236 -13.37 -5.12 10.51
N ARG A 237 -14.24 -6.14 10.45
CA ARG A 237 -15.69 -5.95 10.27
C ARG A 237 -16.31 -5.25 11.47
N ARG A 238 -15.97 -5.66 12.71
CA ARG A 238 -16.46 -4.96 13.93
C ARG A 238 -16.08 -3.49 13.92
N LEU A 239 -14.83 -3.16 13.59
CA LEU A 239 -14.37 -1.76 13.49
C LEU A 239 -15.14 -0.97 12.42
N ARG A 240 -15.48 -1.61 11.30
CA ARG A 240 -16.34 -1.01 10.27
C ARG A 240 -17.74 -0.72 10.80
N ASP A 241 -18.38 -1.71 11.43
CA ASP A 241 -19.76 -1.61 11.95
C ASP A 241 -19.87 -0.59 13.08
N GLN A 242 -18.81 -0.41 13.86
CA GLN A 242 -18.69 0.62 14.90
C GLN A 242 -18.40 2.03 14.35
N GLY A 243 -18.22 2.18 13.03
CA GLY A 243 -17.93 3.48 12.42
C GLY A 243 -16.50 3.98 12.63
N CYS A 244 -15.57 3.13 13.09
CA CYS A 244 -14.17 3.48 13.27
C CYS A 244 -13.43 3.70 11.94
N LEU A 245 -13.93 3.08 10.85
CA LEU A 245 -13.34 3.21 9.51
C LEU A 245 -14.02 4.34 8.75
N VAL A 246 -13.39 5.51 8.72
CA VAL A 246 -13.97 6.72 8.10
C VAL A 246 -13.32 7.05 6.76
N LYS A 247 -14.06 7.74 5.88
CA LYS A 247 -13.58 8.28 4.59
C LYS A 247 -12.76 7.27 3.76
N GLY A 248 -11.50 7.62 3.46
CA GLY A 248 -10.59 6.79 2.64
C GLY A 248 -10.21 5.44 3.24
N MET A 249 -10.53 5.17 4.52
CA MET A 249 -10.26 3.89 5.15
C MET A 249 -11.25 2.79 4.72
N LEU A 250 -12.50 3.12 4.35
CA LEU A 250 -13.49 2.14 3.89
C LEU A 250 -13.06 1.40 2.61
N PRO A 251 -12.65 2.08 1.51
CA PRO A 251 -12.12 1.38 0.33
C PRO A 251 -10.87 0.57 0.64
N LYS A 252 -10.02 1.05 1.54
CA LYS A 252 -8.82 0.36 2.00
C LYS A 252 -9.15 -0.92 2.76
N ALA A 253 -10.10 -0.88 3.69
CA ALA A 253 -10.57 -2.07 4.43
C ALA A 253 -11.12 -3.13 3.47
N SER A 254 -11.85 -2.73 2.42
CA SER A 254 -12.34 -3.66 1.39
C SER A 254 -11.19 -4.29 0.59
N ALA A 255 -10.14 -3.53 0.28
CA ALA A 255 -8.95 -4.06 -0.39
C ALA A 255 -8.18 -5.03 0.51
N ILE A 256 -8.07 -4.73 1.80
CA ILE A 256 -7.47 -5.61 2.82
C ILE A 256 -8.23 -6.92 2.92
N GLU A 257 -9.56 -6.84 3.09
CA GLU A 257 -10.43 -8.03 3.16
C GLU A 257 -10.26 -8.91 1.90
N SER A 258 -10.25 -8.29 0.71
CA SER A 258 -10.02 -9.00 -0.55
C SER A 258 -8.64 -9.66 -0.62
N ALA A 259 -7.59 -9.00 -0.14
CA ALA A 259 -6.23 -9.56 -0.13
C ALA A 259 -6.12 -10.76 0.81
N VAL A 260 -6.63 -10.64 2.04
CA VAL A 260 -6.59 -11.73 3.04
C VAL A 260 -7.42 -12.93 2.57
N LEU A 261 -8.65 -12.72 2.10
CA LEU A 261 -9.50 -13.79 1.55
C LEU A 261 -8.89 -14.41 0.28
N GLY A 262 -8.10 -13.65 -0.47
CA GLY A 262 -7.33 -14.12 -1.62
C GLY A 262 -6.04 -14.87 -1.27
N GLY A 263 -5.75 -15.08 0.02
CA GLY A 263 -4.63 -15.89 0.50
C GLY A 263 -3.35 -15.11 0.83
N VAL A 264 -3.37 -13.77 0.84
CA VAL A 264 -2.25 -12.97 1.35
C VAL A 264 -2.21 -13.11 2.87
N ARG A 265 -1.13 -13.70 3.38
CA ARG A 265 -1.04 -14.07 4.80
C ARG A 265 -1.02 -12.88 5.75
N ARG A 266 -0.39 -11.77 5.34
CA ARG A 266 -0.18 -10.59 6.18
C ARG A 266 -0.41 -9.34 5.39
N VAL A 267 -1.35 -8.52 5.84
CA VAL A 267 -1.60 -7.20 5.29
C VAL A 267 -1.28 -6.16 6.36
N HIS A 268 -0.36 -5.26 6.06
CA HIS A 268 0.07 -4.21 6.97
C HIS A 268 -0.44 -2.85 6.51
N ILE A 269 -0.83 -2.01 7.46
CA ILE A 269 -1.16 -0.60 7.23
C ILE A 269 -0.23 0.20 8.10
N ILE A 270 0.62 1.03 7.48
CA ILE A 270 1.63 1.83 8.19
C ILE A 270 1.59 3.28 7.73
N SER A 271 2.14 4.17 8.54
CA SER A 271 2.33 5.57 8.14
C SER A 271 3.42 5.69 7.08
N ALA A 272 3.13 6.44 6.02
CA ALA A 272 4.13 6.84 5.03
C ALA A 272 5.04 7.98 5.52
N GLU A 273 4.64 8.67 6.59
CA GLU A 273 5.38 9.79 7.18
C GLU A 273 6.43 9.35 8.19
N LEU A 274 6.34 8.08 8.66
CA LEU A 274 7.30 7.56 9.62
C LEU A 274 8.63 7.24 8.94
N PRO A 275 9.73 7.91 9.31
CA PRO A 275 11.05 7.57 8.81
C PRO A 275 11.37 6.09 9.06
N ASP A 276 11.88 5.40 8.04
CA ASP A 276 12.21 3.97 8.08
C ASP A 276 11.06 3.04 8.52
N GLY A 277 9.81 3.52 8.46
CA GLY A 277 8.64 2.78 8.90
C GLY A 277 8.46 1.45 8.18
N LEU A 278 8.76 1.37 6.88
CA LEU A 278 8.71 0.12 6.12
C LEU A 278 9.74 -0.89 6.61
N LEU A 279 10.97 -0.45 6.88
CA LEU A 279 12.04 -1.34 7.38
C LEU A 279 11.76 -1.78 8.82
N THR A 280 11.26 -0.87 9.65
CA THR A 280 10.88 -1.19 11.03
C THR A 280 9.76 -2.23 11.06
N GLU A 281 8.72 -2.08 10.21
CA GLU A 281 7.62 -3.04 10.10
C GLU A 281 8.07 -4.42 9.60
N VAL A 282 9.11 -4.47 8.76
CA VAL A 282 9.60 -5.73 8.19
C VAL A 282 10.60 -6.43 9.10
N PHE A 283 11.47 -5.68 9.78
CA PHE A 283 12.65 -6.21 10.46
C PHE A 283 12.58 -6.15 11.99
N THR A 284 11.43 -5.79 12.56
CA THR A 284 11.23 -5.82 14.01
C THR A 284 9.97 -6.58 14.42
N ASN A 285 9.91 -7.00 15.68
CA ASN A 285 8.73 -7.65 16.24
C ASN A 285 7.64 -6.65 16.66
N GLU A 286 8.02 -5.41 16.94
CA GLU A 286 7.11 -4.44 17.55
C GLU A 286 6.18 -3.81 16.51
N GLY A 287 6.59 -3.81 15.23
CA GLY A 287 5.82 -3.18 14.16
C GLY A 287 5.58 -1.68 14.43
N VAL A 288 5.02 -0.98 13.48
CA VAL A 288 4.72 0.46 13.62
C VAL A 288 3.30 0.81 13.14
N GLY A 289 2.51 -0.19 12.79
CA GLY A 289 1.20 -0.01 12.21
C GLY A 289 0.17 -1.04 12.66
N THR A 290 -0.74 -1.38 11.76
CA THR A 290 -1.75 -2.42 11.97
C THR A 290 -1.45 -3.63 11.09
N LEU A 291 -1.29 -4.81 11.69
CA LEU A 291 -1.28 -6.09 10.99
C LEU A 291 -2.70 -6.64 10.90
N VAL A 292 -3.12 -7.03 9.70
CA VAL A 292 -4.39 -7.75 9.47
C VAL A 292 -4.08 -9.13 8.91
N VAL A 293 -4.67 -10.15 9.53
CA VAL A 293 -4.57 -11.57 9.16
C VAL A 293 -5.96 -12.19 8.98
N GLU A 294 -6.02 -13.42 8.51
CA GLU A 294 -7.31 -14.12 8.38
C GLU A 294 -7.92 -14.43 9.74
N ASP A 295 -7.12 -15.04 10.62
CA ASP A 295 -7.50 -15.43 11.99
C ASP A 295 -6.28 -15.24 12.92
N VAL A 296 -6.45 -14.46 13.97
CA VAL A 296 -5.41 -14.20 14.98
C VAL A 296 -5.01 -15.47 15.73
N GLY A 297 -5.92 -16.44 15.87
CA GLY A 297 -5.65 -17.73 16.56
C GLY A 297 -4.63 -18.59 15.84
N VAL A 298 -4.34 -18.34 14.57
CA VAL A 298 -3.37 -19.09 13.75
C VAL A 298 -1.96 -18.49 13.80
N LEU A 299 -1.80 -17.30 14.38
CA LEU A 299 -0.50 -16.66 14.55
C LEU A 299 0.39 -17.50 15.51
N SER A 300 1.66 -17.66 15.15
CA SER A 300 2.62 -18.28 16.05
C SER A 300 2.79 -17.46 17.33
N PRO A 301 3.24 -18.09 18.46
CA PRO A 301 3.48 -17.35 19.70
C PRO A 301 4.40 -16.14 19.56
N ALA A 302 5.39 -16.20 18.66
CA ALA A 302 6.27 -15.08 18.36
C ALA A 302 5.51 -13.91 17.68
N GLU A 303 4.55 -14.23 16.82
CA GLU A 303 3.70 -13.24 16.13
C GLU A 303 2.61 -12.68 17.06
N GLN A 304 2.09 -13.46 18.00
CA GLN A 304 1.12 -12.99 19.01
C GLN A 304 1.76 -12.08 20.06
N TRP A 305 3.08 -12.25 20.33
CA TRP A 305 3.83 -11.41 21.27
C TRP A 305 3.92 -9.95 20.79
N MET A 306 3.83 -9.72 19.49
CA MET A 306 3.86 -8.37 18.88
C MET A 306 2.73 -7.47 19.40
N GLY A 307 1.56 -8.02 19.72
CA GLY A 307 0.42 -7.24 20.24
C GLY A 307 0.37 -7.09 21.77
N ALA A 308 0.97 -8.05 22.51
CA ALA A 308 0.92 -8.05 23.97
C ALA A 308 1.84 -7.01 24.63
N ALA A 309 2.93 -6.62 23.97
CA ALA A 309 3.88 -5.64 24.49
C ALA A 309 3.31 -4.22 24.54
N VAL A 310 2.55 -3.82 23.52
CA VAL A 310 1.93 -2.49 23.46
C VAL A 310 0.78 -2.35 24.47
N SER A 311 -0.01 -3.44 24.66
CA SER A 311 -1.08 -3.45 25.68
C SER A 311 -0.54 -3.39 27.12
N ARG A 312 0.66 -3.92 27.39
CA ARG A 312 1.28 -3.85 28.73
C ARG A 312 1.88 -2.49 29.06
N ALA A 313 2.43 -1.77 28.09
CA ALA A 313 2.94 -0.42 28.30
C ALA A 313 1.81 0.54 28.69
N ALA A 314 0.64 0.45 28.05
CA ALA A 314 -0.53 1.25 28.38
C ALA A 314 -1.14 0.94 29.77
N VAL A 315 -0.96 -0.29 30.28
CA VAL A 315 -1.47 -0.70 31.60
C VAL A 315 -0.52 -0.29 32.74
N LEU A 316 0.78 -0.13 32.48
CA LEU A 316 1.77 0.27 33.49
C LEU A 316 1.80 1.79 33.75
N GLU A 317 1.27 2.62 32.83
CA GLU A 317 1.11 4.07 33.06
C GLU A 317 -0.18 4.45 33.80
N THR A 318 -1.09 3.51 34.10
CA THR A 318 -2.36 3.75 34.80
C THR A 318 -2.46 3.08 36.18
N ALA A 319 -1.38 2.61 36.76
CA ALA A 319 -1.38 2.16 38.15
C ALA A 319 -1.07 3.33 39.11
N PRO A 320 -1.86 3.56 40.16
CA PRO A 320 -1.77 4.69 41.10
C PRO A 320 -0.50 4.67 41.95
#